data_16c9fa1da39fe144fc548f393e7aab08
#
_entry.id   16c9fa1da39fe144fc548f393e7aab08
#
_cell.length_a   1.000
_cell.length_b   1.000
_cell.length_c   1.000
_cell.angle_alpha   90.00
_cell.angle_beta   90.00
_cell.angle_gamma   90.00
#
_symmetry.space_group_name_H-M   'P 1'
#
loop_
_entity.id
_entity.type
_entity.pdbx_description
1 polymer ?
#
loop_
_entity_poly.entity_id
_entity_poly.type
_entity_poly.pdbx_seq_one_letter_code
_entity_poly.pdbx_strand_id
1 'polypeptide(L)'
;MSIPLDNLYHYIEQTCQRIWQGRVIIYRFYPHGSKDLKYLEFLDSSSSMQEIILSPAVFCNDQEPLNYDFYNQATVVYDYNASVFQKLNLTKKNLRDYPIEIWDYAVLLHSEKQSQDVALYQQDGFITAYYWSHAIIALDWFRFAQHIEQQKAVRRTFLIYNRAWAGTREYRLKFVELLIDWQLINDCATTANPVDPDTNTHYSDHQFTNPIWCPTKSIENYFPTNTSCSTYSAKFDLGDYETTEIEVVLETLFDDTRWHLTEKSLRPMAMAQPFILVGTAGSLEYLRSYGFKTFDTVWSEAYDRITDPGLRLELIAGIMKTIATWDPVTRQEKMQQAQAIADFNKQHFFSSGFFELLQTELQQNIELSLTELRLKQTKKWIGFDPACNNHLDVIGERLNTKLTAAQWLPLVQLARDFVKS
;
A
#
# COMPACT_ATOMS: atom_id res chain seq x y z
N MET A 1 14.30 -14.44 -4.96
CA MET A 1 13.03 -15.05 -5.48
C MET A 1 11.94 -14.02 -5.28
N SER A 2 11.08 -13.79 -6.25
CA SER A 2 9.90 -12.93 -6.08
C SER A 2 8.64 -13.79 -6.16
N ILE A 3 7.58 -13.39 -5.46
CA ILE A 3 6.25 -13.93 -5.73
C ILE A 3 5.76 -13.16 -6.95
N PRO A 4 5.54 -13.78 -8.12
CA PRO A 4 4.92 -13.09 -9.23
C PRO A 4 3.60 -12.47 -8.78
N LEU A 5 3.32 -11.25 -9.23
CA LEU A 5 2.12 -10.52 -8.83
C LEU A 5 0.84 -11.34 -9.07
N ASP A 6 0.80 -12.09 -10.17
CA ASP A 6 -0.31 -12.98 -10.51
C ASP A 6 -0.54 -14.08 -9.46
N ASN A 7 0.51 -14.44 -8.70
CA ASN A 7 0.46 -15.48 -7.67
C ASN A 7 0.33 -14.92 -6.24
N LEU A 8 0.38 -13.61 -6.05
CA LEU A 8 0.31 -13.01 -4.72
C LEU A 8 -0.97 -13.42 -3.98
N TYR A 9 -2.11 -13.33 -4.65
CA TYR A 9 -3.40 -13.67 -4.04
C TYR A 9 -3.55 -15.16 -3.79
N HIS A 10 -3.02 -15.98 -4.69
CA HIS A 10 -2.96 -17.43 -4.48
C HIS A 10 -2.09 -17.78 -3.27
N TYR A 11 -0.97 -17.07 -3.09
CA TYR A 11 -0.14 -17.21 -1.90
C TYR A 11 -0.88 -16.80 -0.62
N ILE A 12 -1.59 -15.66 -0.65
CA ILE A 12 -2.43 -15.21 0.47
C ILE A 12 -3.50 -16.26 0.77
N GLU A 13 -4.20 -16.76 -0.25
CA GLU A 13 -5.21 -17.78 -0.12
C GLU A 13 -4.66 -19.06 0.53
N GLN A 14 -3.56 -19.59 0.01
CA GLN A 14 -2.92 -20.78 0.57
C GLN A 14 -2.49 -20.58 2.04
N THR A 15 -1.96 -19.41 2.37
CA THR A 15 -1.60 -19.07 3.75
C THR A 15 -2.81 -19.06 4.65
N CYS A 16 -3.90 -18.42 4.22
CA CYS A 16 -5.16 -18.38 4.95
C CYS A 16 -5.77 -19.78 5.12
N GLN A 17 -5.82 -20.59 4.08
CA GLN A 17 -6.39 -21.95 4.12
C GLN A 17 -5.61 -22.85 5.09
N ARG A 18 -4.28 -22.74 5.12
CA ARG A 18 -3.43 -23.51 6.05
C ARG A 18 -3.76 -23.20 7.51
N ILE A 19 -4.02 -21.91 7.82
CA ILE A 19 -4.29 -21.45 9.16
C ILE A 19 -5.74 -21.74 9.56
N TRP A 20 -6.68 -21.48 8.66
CA TRP A 20 -8.11 -21.60 8.95
C TRP A 20 -8.62 -23.04 8.90
N GLN A 21 -7.91 -23.92 8.20
CA GLN A 21 -8.33 -25.33 7.98
C GLN A 21 -9.70 -25.42 7.31
N GLY A 22 -9.97 -24.56 6.33
CA GLY A 22 -11.22 -24.50 5.61
C GLY A 22 -11.14 -23.50 4.47
N ARG A 23 -12.26 -23.24 3.83
CA ARG A 23 -12.35 -22.27 2.74
C ARG A 23 -12.15 -20.87 3.28
N VAL A 24 -11.37 -20.06 2.57
CA VAL A 24 -11.18 -18.64 2.80
C VAL A 24 -11.49 -17.91 1.51
N ILE A 25 -12.19 -16.81 1.61
CA ILE A 25 -12.60 -16.02 0.45
C ILE A 25 -11.70 -14.79 0.37
N ILE A 26 -10.99 -14.63 -0.74
CA ILE A 26 -10.08 -13.51 -0.94
C ILE A 26 -10.76 -12.48 -1.84
N TYR A 27 -10.89 -11.25 -1.34
CA TYR A 27 -11.41 -10.11 -2.08
C TYR A 27 -10.27 -9.17 -2.43
N ARG A 28 -10.12 -8.90 -3.70
CA ARG A 28 -9.17 -7.92 -4.23
C ARG A 28 -9.85 -6.58 -4.31
N PHE A 29 -9.43 -5.65 -3.47
CA PHE A 29 -9.78 -4.26 -3.67
C PHE A 29 -8.63 -3.61 -4.41
N TYR A 30 -8.90 -3.24 -5.65
CA TYR A 30 -7.96 -2.45 -6.40
C TYR A 30 -6.63 -3.12 -6.76
N PRO A 31 -6.59 -4.10 -7.63
CA PRO A 31 -5.38 -4.27 -8.37
C PRO A 31 -5.48 -3.45 -9.65
N HIS A 32 -4.50 -2.61 -9.87
CA HIS A 32 -4.24 -2.06 -11.20
C HIS A 32 -5.33 -1.15 -11.78
N GLY A 33 -5.95 -0.32 -10.96
CA GLY A 33 -6.84 0.74 -11.44
C GLY A 33 -8.26 0.32 -11.79
N SER A 34 -8.67 -0.89 -11.46
CA SER A 34 -10.08 -1.27 -11.62
C SER A 34 -10.89 -0.85 -10.40
N LYS A 35 -11.78 0.11 -10.58
CA LYS A 35 -12.81 0.47 -9.58
C LYS A 35 -13.98 -0.51 -9.60
N ASP A 36 -13.96 -1.48 -10.50
CA ASP A 36 -15.03 -2.44 -10.70
C ASP A 36 -14.80 -3.66 -9.81
N LEU A 37 -15.71 -3.86 -8.88
CA LEU A 37 -15.78 -5.07 -8.05
C LEU A 37 -16.11 -6.34 -8.85
N LYS A 38 -16.20 -6.27 -10.17
CA LYS A 38 -16.46 -7.42 -11.06
C LYS A 38 -15.42 -8.53 -11.00
N TYR A 39 -14.27 -8.26 -10.38
CA TYR A 39 -13.23 -9.27 -10.13
C TYR A 39 -13.43 -10.05 -8.83
N LEU A 40 -14.53 -9.82 -8.13
CA LEU A 40 -14.93 -10.63 -6.98
C LEU A 40 -15.64 -11.91 -7.45
N GLU A 41 -14.95 -12.78 -8.14
CA GLU A 41 -15.46 -14.12 -8.51
C GLU A 41 -15.31 -15.09 -7.34
N PHE A 42 -16.18 -14.98 -6.32
CA PHE A 42 -15.85 -15.69 -5.12
C PHE A 42 -16.81 -16.71 -4.60
N LEU A 43 -18.05 -16.57 -4.96
CA LEU A 43 -19.06 -17.52 -4.62
C LEU A 43 -19.67 -17.96 -5.93
N ASP A 44 -19.36 -19.15 -6.35
CA ASP A 44 -20.12 -19.73 -7.44
C ASP A 44 -21.55 -20.04 -6.96
N SER A 45 -22.43 -20.31 -7.90
CA SER A 45 -23.84 -20.62 -7.62
C SER A 45 -24.04 -21.90 -6.80
N SER A 46 -22.96 -22.66 -6.54
CA SER A 46 -22.95 -23.89 -5.76
C SER A 46 -22.57 -23.68 -4.29
N SER A 47 -22.09 -22.48 -3.90
CA SER A 47 -21.71 -22.21 -2.52
C SER A 47 -22.92 -22.24 -1.60
N SER A 48 -22.82 -23.02 -0.54
CA SER A 48 -23.85 -23.07 0.50
C SER A 48 -23.82 -21.84 1.38
N MET A 49 -24.97 -21.49 1.98
CA MET A 49 -25.04 -20.40 3.00
C MET A 49 -24.04 -20.60 4.14
N GLN A 50 -23.82 -21.85 4.54
CA GLN A 50 -22.89 -22.18 5.60
C GLN A 50 -21.45 -21.83 5.21
N GLU A 51 -21.05 -22.10 3.97
CA GLU A 51 -19.75 -21.72 3.46
C GLU A 51 -19.58 -20.21 3.42
N ILE A 52 -20.63 -19.46 3.05
CA ILE A 52 -20.60 -17.99 3.02
C ILE A 52 -20.45 -17.38 4.40
N ILE A 53 -21.20 -17.89 5.37
CA ILE A 53 -21.22 -17.32 6.75
C ILE A 53 -20.01 -17.76 7.56
N LEU A 54 -19.53 -18.98 7.38
CA LEU A 54 -18.45 -19.55 8.19
C LEU A 54 -17.07 -19.38 7.55
N SER A 55 -17.00 -19.11 6.25
CA SER A 55 -15.73 -18.86 5.58
C SER A 55 -15.25 -17.44 5.86
N PRO A 56 -14.04 -17.25 6.40
CA PRO A 56 -13.50 -15.92 6.55
C PRO A 56 -13.29 -15.26 5.20
N ALA A 57 -13.54 -13.97 5.14
CA ALA A 57 -13.23 -13.12 4.01
C ALA A 57 -11.95 -12.33 4.31
N VAL A 58 -11.03 -12.27 3.35
CA VAL A 58 -9.84 -11.42 3.43
C VAL A 58 -9.93 -10.37 2.34
N PHE A 59 -10.10 -9.11 2.74
CA PHE A 59 -10.17 -7.97 1.83
C PHE A 59 -8.76 -7.41 1.64
N CYS A 60 -8.22 -7.51 0.43
CA CYS A 60 -6.87 -7.04 0.12
C CYS A 60 -6.92 -5.64 -0.48
N ASN A 61 -6.34 -4.66 0.23
CA ASN A 61 -6.08 -3.32 -0.28
C ASN A 61 -4.58 -3.18 -0.50
N ASP A 62 -4.11 -3.38 -1.73
CA ASP A 62 -2.70 -3.60 -2.02
C ASP A 62 -1.99 -2.44 -2.74
N GLN A 63 -2.68 -1.49 -3.33
CA GLN A 63 -2.02 -0.48 -4.16
C GLN A 63 -2.36 0.96 -3.83
N GLU A 64 -3.59 1.26 -3.47
CA GLU A 64 -4.01 2.61 -3.18
C GLU A 64 -4.06 2.85 -1.67
N PRO A 65 -3.87 4.09 -1.23
CA PRO A 65 -4.14 4.45 0.15
C PRO A 65 -5.57 4.09 0.52
N LEU A 66 -5.73 3.52 1.69
CA LEU A 66 -7.04 3.16 2.21
C LEU A 66 -7.89 4.43 2.32
N ASN A 67 -9.14 4.33 1.90
CA ASN A 67 -10.12 5.37 2.08
C ASN A 67 -11.28 4.79 2.87
N TYR A 68 -11.51 5.33 4.07
CA TYR A 68 -12.58 4.86 4.94
C TYR A 68 -13.96 5.00 4.28
N ASP A 69 -14.21 6.11 3.56
CA ASP A 69 -15.49 6.31 2.88
C ASP A 69 -15.73 5.31 1.75
N PHE A 70 -14.68 4.83 1.11
CA PHE A 70 -14.78 3.82 0.05
C PHE A 70 -15.37 2.51 0.57
N TYR A 71 -14.97 2.08 1.76
CA TYR A 71 -15.49 0.87 2.38
C TYR A 71 -16.79 1.13 3.15
N ASN A 72 -16.97 2.33 3.68
CA ASN A 72 -18.22 2.76 4.32
C ASN A 72 -19.39 2.89 3.35
N GLN A 73 -19.12 3.07 2.08
CA GLN A 73 -20.12 2.84 1.05
C GLN A 73 -20.43 1.34 1.04
N ALA A 74 -21.09 0.90 2.10
CA ALA A 74 -21.63 -0.46 2.29
C ALA A 74 -22.42 -0.97 1.07
N THR A 75 -22.79 -0.09 0.17
CA THR A 75 -23.30 -0.38 -1.17
C THR A 75 -22.42 -1.35 -1.93
N VAL A 76 -21.11 -1.27 -1.85
CA VAL A 76 -20.20 -2.08 -2.67
C VAL A 76 -20.14 -3.51 -2.17
N VAL A 77 -19.90 -3.71 -0.89
CA VAL A 77 -19.97 -5.04 -0.27
C VAL A 77 -21.40 -5.53 -0.23
N TYR A 78 -22.34 -4.60 -0.10
CA TYR A 78 -23.75 -4.85 -0.04
C TYR A 78 -24.31 -5.31 -1.40
N ASP A 79 -23.96 -4.66 -2.51
CA ASP A 79 -24.43 -5.03 -3.85
C ASP A 79 -23.84 -6.38 -4.28
N TYR A 80 -22.61 -6.66 -3.90
CA TYR A 80 -22.03 -7.98 -4.09
C TYR A 80 -22.78 -9.04 -3.29
N ASN A 81 -22.91 -8.82 -1.99
CA ASN A 81 -23.69 -9.71 -1.14
C ASN A 81 -25.15 -9.75 -1.56
N ALA A 82 -25.76 -8.66 -2.04
CA ALA A 82 -27.12 -8.63 -2.54
C ALA A 82 -27.33 -9.57 -3.73
N SER A 83 -26.37 -9.68 -4.65
CA SER A 83 -26.47 -10.63 -5.76
C SER A 83 -26.40 -12.09 -5.30
N VAL A 84 -25.56 -12.39 -4.31
CA VAL A 84 -25.45 -13.71 -3.69
C VAL A 84 -26.66 -13.99 -2.81
N PHE A 85 -27.07 -13.02 -1.99
CA PHE A 85 -28.23 -13.15 -1.10
C PHE A 85 -29.55 -13.23 -1.89
N GLN A 86 -29.64 -12.54 -3.05
CA GLN A 86 -30.79 -12.66 -3.93
C GLN A 86 -30.88 -14.07 -4.54
N LYS A 87 -29.75 -14.68 -4.93
CA LYS A 87 -29.69 -16.08 -5.38
C LYS A 87 -30.08 -17.06 -4.28
N LEU A 88 -29.84 -16.70 -3.02
CA LEU A 88 -30.15 -17.52 -1.84
C LEU A 88 -31.52 -17.15 -1.21
N ASN A 89 -32.34 -16.33 -1.89
CA ASN A 89 -33.61 -15.81 -1.37
C ASN A 89 -33.50 -15.06 -0.03
N LEU A 90 -32.35 -14.48 0.25
CA LEU A 90 -32.13 -13.66 1.45
C LEU A 90 -32.38 -12.21 1.12
N THR A 91 -33.27 -11.60 1.85
CA THR A 91 -33.57 -10.18 1.72
C THR A 91 -32.80 -9.36 2.76
N LYS A 92 -32.62 -8.04 2.51
CA LYS A 92 -32.06 -7.09 3.49
C LYS A 92 -32.75 -7.16 4.85
N LYS A 93 -34.00 -7.49 4.89
CA LYS A 93 -34.78 -7.66 6.12
C LYS A 93 -34.32 -8.91 6.89
N ASN A 94 -34.07 -9.99 6.18
CA ASN A 94 -33.61 -11.25 6.77
C ASN A 94 -32.17 -11.12 7.30
N LEU A 95 -31.33 -10.30 6.66
CA LEU A 95 -29.98 -10.03 7.13
C LEU A 95 -29.93 -9.19 8.41
N ARG A 96 -30.87 -8.26 8.59
CA ARG A 96 -31.01 -7.50 9.84
C ARG A 96 -31.43 -8.36 11.02
N ASP A 97 -32.12 -9.46 10.76
CA ASP A 97 -32.52 -10.41 11.78
C ASP A 97 -31.36 -11.35 12.18
N TYR A 98 -30.23 -11.33 11.44
CA TYR A 98 -29.02 -12.04 11.80
C TYR A 98 -28.03 -11.04 12.44
N PRO A 99 -27.59 -11.27 13.68
CA PRO A 99 -26.64 -10.39 14.36
C PRO A 99 -25.21 -10.58 13.85
N ILE A 100 -25.02 -10.91 12.57
CA ILE A 100 -23.72 -11.11 11.92
C ILE A 100 -23.49 -9.93 10.98
N GLU A 101 -22.46 -9.18 11.30
CA GLU A 101 -21.99 -8.07 10.51
C GLU A 101 -20.75 -8.49 9.69
N ILE A 102 -20.41 -7.76 8.62
CA ILE A 102 -19.28 -8.11 7.77
C ILE A 102 -17.96 -8.22 8.55
N TRP A 103 -17.76 -7.36 9.53
CA TRP A 103 -16.58 -7.36 10.41
C TRP A 103 -16.53 -8.53 11.39
N ASP A 104 -17.56 -9.36 11.46
CA ASP A 104 -17.55 -10.60 12.24
C ASP A 104 -16.91 -11.78 11.51
N TYR A 105 -16.70 -11.67 10.20
CA TYR A 105 -16.08 -12.72 9.39
C TYR A 105 -15.02 -12.21 8.40
N ALA A 106 -14.67 -10.91 8.46
CA ALA A 106 -13.75 -10.30 7.54
C ALA A 106 -12.47 -9.81 8.20
N VAL A 107 -11.36 -9.97 7.51
CA VAL A 107 -10.07 -9.35 7.79
C VAL A 107 -9.76 -8.36 6.69
N LEU A 108 -9.36 -7.14 7.06
CA LEU A 108 -8.87 -6.14 6.12
C LEU A 108 -7.33 -6.19 6.06
N LEU A 109 -6.82 -6.65 4.94
CA LEU A 109 -5.39 -6.67 4.67
C LEU A 109 -4.99 -5.36 3.96
N HIS A 110 -4.07 -4.60 4.54
CA HIS A 110 -3.71 -3.25 4.10
C HIS A 110 -2.21 -3.01 4.12
N SER A 111 -1.76 -1.96 3.41
CA SER A 111 -0.34 -1.62 3.26
C SER A 111 0.03 -0.27 3.89
N GLU A 112 -0.67 0.14 4.94
CA GLU A 112 -0.48 1.44 5.60
C GLU A 112 -0.08 1.27 7.06
N LYS A 113 0.88 2.06 7.52
CA LYS A 113 1.18 2.24 8.95
C LYS A 113 0.74 3.65 9.38
N GLN A 114 0.37 3.80 10.65
CA GLN A 114 -0.12 5.07 11.23
C GLN A 114 -1.35 5.67 10.50
N SER A 115 -2.16 4.83 9.89
CA SER A 115 -3.34 5.25 9.14
C SER A 115 -4.53 5.52 10.07
N GLN A 116 -5.13 6.70 9.94
CA GLN A 116 -6.39 7.03 10.63
C GLN A 116 -7.55 6.22 10.06
N ASP A 117 -7.54 5.94 8.75
CA ASP A 117 -8.57 5.11 8.11
C ASP A 117 -8.55 3.69 8.65
N VAL A 118 -7.37 3.09 8.84
CA VAL A 118 -7.24 1.78 9.51
C VAL A 118 -7.80 1.83 10.93
N ALA A 119 -7.53 2.88 11.68
CA ALA A 119 -8.07 3.04 13.04
C ALA A 119 -9.60 3.12 13.05
N LEU A 120 -10.21 3.79 12.07
CA LEU A 120 -11.67 3.86 11.92
C LEU A 120 -12.27 2.48 11.62
N TYR A 121 -11.64 1.70 10.72
CA TYR A 121 -12.08 0.31 10.48
C TYR A 121 -12.01 -0.55 11.73
N GLN A 122 -10.94 -0.41 12.52
CA GLN A 122 -10.81 -1.13 13.79
C GLN A 122 -11.89 -0.71 14.79
N GLN A 123 -12.26 0.57 14.86
CA GLN A 123 -13.35 1.07 15.69
C GLN A 123 -14.71 0.48 15.30
N ASP A 124 -14.94 0.28 14.00
CA ASP A 124 -16.12 -0.38 13.47
C ASP A 124 -16.13 -1.90 13.71
N GLY A 125 -15.03 -2.43 14.22
CA GLY A 125 -14.90 -3.83 14.58
C GLY A 125 -14.22 -4.70 13.53
N PHE A 126 -13.65 -4.14 12.46
CA PHE A 126 -12.82 -4.91 11.54
C PHE A 126 -11.51 -5.34 12.21
N ILE A 127 -11.10 -6.55 11.93
CA ILE A 127 -9.75 -7.02 12.20
C ILE A 127 -8.89 -6.63 11.01
N THR A 128 -7.75 -6.00 11.27
CA THR A 128 -6.86 -5.52 10.22
C THR A 128 -5.53 -6.25 10.25
N ALA A 129 -4.95 -6.49 9.09
CA ALA A 129 -3.63 -7.08 8.95
C ALA A 129 -2.78 -6.24 8.01
N TYR A 130 -1.59 -5.91 8.45
CA TYR A 130 -0.64 -5.15 7.66
C TYR A 130 0.25 -6.08 6.82
N TYR A 131 0.61 -5.61 5.61
CA TYR A 131 1.70 -6.16 4.80
C TYR A 131 2.22 -5.09 3.85
N TRP A 132 3.50 -5.11 3.53
CA TRP A 132 4.03 -4.16 2.55
C TRP A 132 3.84 -4.67 1.13
N SER A 133 2.63 -4.52 0.59
CA SER A 133 2.23 -5.01 -0.72
C SER A 133 3.12 -4.48 -1.83
N HIS A 134 3.43 -3.18 -1.81
CA HIS A 134 4.27 -2.55 -2.83
C HIS A 134 5.68 -3.09 -2.88
N ALA A 135 6.24 -3.59 -1.76
CA ALA A 135 7.54 -4.23 -1.77
C ALA A 135 7.50 -5.58 -2.49
N ILE A 136 6.44 -6.36 -2.27
CA ILE A 136 6.23 -7.63 -2.96
C ILE A 136 6.03 -7.39 -4.47
N ILE A 137 5.20 -6.40 -4.82
CA ILE A 137 4.96 -5.97 -6.20
C ILE A 137 6.26 -5.49 -6.86
N ALA A 138 7.05 -4.67 -6.18
CA ALA A 138 8.30 -4.13 -6.70
C ALA A 138 9.35 -5.22 -6.96
N LEU A 139 9.44 -6.24 -6.09
CA LEU A 139 10.31 -7.39 -6.32
C LEU A 139 9.99 -8.12 -7.63
N ASP A 140 8.72 -8.20 -7.99
CA ASP A 140 8.31 -8.79 -9.27
C ASP A 140 8.55 -7.84 -10.44
N TRP A 141 8.15 -6.59 -10.33
CA TRP A 141 8.27 -5.62 -11.41
C TRP A 141 9.72 -5.30 -11.77
N PHE A 142 10.59 -5.19 -10.76
CA PHE A 142 12.00 -4.87 -10.97
C PHE A 142 12.92 -6.11 -11.03
N ARG A 143 12.39 -7.32 -11.11
CA ARG A 143 13.19 -8.57 -11.09
C ARG A 143 14.32 -8.57 -12.13
N PHE A 144 14.11 -7.96 -13.27
CA PHE A 144 15.12 -7.88 -14.33
C PHE A 144 16.24 -6.88 -14.05
N ALA A 145 16.01 -5.91 -13.15
CA ALA A 145 17.01 -4.93 -12.77
C ALA A 145 18.17 -5.54 -11.97
N GLN A 146 18.00 -6.74 -11.42
CA GLN A 146 19.06 -7.43 -10.66
C GLN A 146 20.37 -7.52 -11.43
N HIS A 147 20.31 -7.79 -12.73
CA HIS A 147 21.45 -8.01 -13.60
C HIS A 147 21.85 -6.78 -14.43
N ILE A 148 21.19 -5.64 -14.21
CA ILE A 148 21.54 -4.41 -14.91
C ILE A 148 22.77 -3.79 -14.24
N GLU A 149 23.81 -3.58 -15.04
CA GLU A 149 24.97 -2.77 -14.70
C GLU A 149 24.86 -1.42 -15.45
N GLN A 150 24.89 -0.33 -14.70
CA GLN A 150 24.80 1.00 -15.29
C GLN A 150 26.16 1.47 -15.77
N GLN A 151 26.19 2.07 -16.96
CA GLN A 151 27.38 2.74 -17.50
C GLN A 151 27.18 4.25 -17.37
N LYS A 152 27.62 4.82 -16.23
CA LYS A 152 27.40 6.23 -15.92
C LYS A 152 28.10 7.16 -16.93
N ALA A 153 27.28 8.01 -17.54
CA ALA A 153 27.69 9.12 -18.40
C ALA A 153 26.94 10.38 -17.98
N VAL A 154 27.19 10.81 -16.75
CA VAL A 154 26.44 11.84 -16.03
C VAL A 154 26.34 13.15 -16.81
N ARG A 155 25.14 13.65 -16.98
CA ARG A 155 24.81 14.93 -17.62
C ARG A 155 24.05 15.86 -16.69
N ARG A 156 23.33 15.30 -15.72
CA ARG A 156 22.54 16.03 -14.73
C ARG A 156 22.68 15.37 -13.37
N THR A 157 22.45 16.15 -12.32
CA THR A 157 22.54 15.65 -10.94
C THR A 157 21.32 14.80 -10.57
N PHE A 158 20.12 15.27 -10.91
CA PHE A 158 18.88 14.69 -10.40
C PHE A 158 18.04 14.07 -11.49
N LEU A 159 17.45 12.91 -11.20
CA LEU A 159 16.37 12.28 -11.95
C LEU A 159 15.06 12.45 -11.17
N ILE A 160 14.01 12.92 -11.82
CA ILE A 160 12.71 13.13 -11.17
C ILE A 160 11.61 12.62 -12.11
N TYR A 161 11.00 11.49 -11.79
CA TYR A 161 9.83 11.02 -12.50
C TYR A 161 8.57 11.64 -11.90
N ASN A 162 7.97 12.59 -12.62
CA ASN A 162 6.77 13.31 -12.22
C ASN A 162 5.67 13.17 -13.27
N ARG A 163 4.91 12.06 -13.23
CA ARG A 163 3.88 11.74 -14.23
C ARG A 163 2.57 12.51 -13.97
N ALA A 164 1.98 12.31 -12.80
CA ALA A 164 0.68 12.83 -12.40
C ALA A 164 0.80 13.63 -11.10
N TRP A 165 -0.02 14.65 -10.95
CA TRP A 165 0.04 15.57 -9.82
C TRP A 165 -1.32 15.80 -9.14
N ALA A 166 -2.44 15.35 -9.68
CA ALA A 166 -3.74 15.51 -9.05
C ALA A 166 -3.94 14.63 -7.80
N GLY A 167 -4.90 14.99 -6.97
CA GLY A 167 -5.26 14.29 -5.73
C GLY A 167 -4.15 14.40 -4.68
N THR A 168 -3.79 13.31 -4.03
CA THR A 168 -2.75 13.27 -2.97
C THR A 168 -1.36 13.72 -3.45
N ARG A 169 -1.20 14.07 -4.71
CA ARG A 169 0.07 14.40 -5.37
C ARG A 169 0.19 15.88 -5.76
N GLU A 170 -0.73 16.74 -5.31
CA GLU A 170 -0.75 18.18 -5.63
C GLU A 170 0.56 18.89 -5.29
N TYR A 171 1.26 18.47 -4.24
CA TYR A 171 2.57 18.99 -3.83
C TYR A 171 3.63 18.98 -4.94
N ARG A 172 3.48 18.12 -5.95
CA ARG A 172 4.40 17.98 -7.08
C ARG A 172 4.46 19.20 -7.96
N LEU A 173 3.35 19.95 -8.07
CA LEU A 173 3.33 21.24 -8.77
C LEU A 173 4.11 22.31 -7.99
N LYS A 174 3.93 22.36 -6.68
CA LYS A 174 4.71 23.24 -5.82
C LYS A 174 6.20 22.88 -5.84
N PHE A 175 6.51 21.60 -5.94
CA PHE A 175 7.89 21.15 -6.07
C PHE A 175 8.54 21.65 -7.37
N VAL A 176 7.81 21.64 -8.49
CA VAL A 176 8.30 22.23 -9.76
C VAL A 176 8.58 23.72 -9.59
N GLU A 177 7.69 24.47 -8.93
CA GLU A 177 7.93 25.89 -8.62
C GLU A 177 9.20 26.10 -7.80
N LEU A 178 9.43 25.26 -6.77
CA LEU A 178 10.66 25.33 -5.96
C LEU A 178 11.92 25.02 -6.77
N LEU A 179 11.86 24.04 -7.69
CA LEU A 179 13.00 23.75 -8.57
C LEU A 179 13.39 24.95 -9.43
N ILE A 180 12.40 25.74 -9.86
CA ILE A 180 12.62 26.97 -10.63
C ILE A 180 13.21 28.06 -9.71
N ASP A 181 12.60 28.28 -8.55
CA ASP A 181 13.02 29.33 -7.62
C ASP A 181 14.43 29.13 -7.08
N TRP A 182 14.80 27.87 -6.85
CA TRP A 182 16.16 27.50 -6.42
C TRP A 182 17.15 27.34 -7.58
N GLN A 183 16.73 27.59 -8.83
CA GLN A 183 17.54 27.47 -10.05
C GLN A 183 18.11 26.05 -10.21
N LEU A 184 17.30 25.02 -9.92
CA LEU A 184 17.67 23.61 -9.99
C LEU A 184 17.18 22.92 -11.25
N ILE A 185 16.28 23.55 -12.01
CA ILE A 185 15.61 22.92 -13.13
C ILE A 185 16.58 22.38 -14.21
N ASN A 186 17.71 23.06 -14.39
CA ASN A 186 18.75 22.63 -15.37
C ASN A 186 19.60 21.46 -14.85
N ASP A 187 19.63 21.25 -13.54
CA ASP A 187 20.31 20.13 -12.91
C ASP A 187 19.44 18.87 -12.87
N CYS A 188 18.18 18.98 -13.29
CA CYS A 188 17.19 17.91 -13.24
C CYS A 188 16.90 17.32 -14.61
N ALA A 189 16.93 16.00 -14.72
CA ALA A 189 16.23 15.24 -15.74
C ALA A 189 14.83 14.98 -15.19
N THR A 190 13.82 15.69 -15.68
CA THR A 190 12.47 15.59 -15.14
C THR A 190 11.42 15.69 -16.23
N THR A 191 10.28 15.07 -15.99
CA THR A 191 9.05 15.24 -16.76
C THR A 191 7.99 15.82 -15.84
N ALA A 192 7.37 16.89 -16.25
CA ALA A 192 6.18 17.42 -15.59
C ALA A 192 5.19 17.85 -16.69
N ASN A 193 3.93 17.59 -16.48
CA ASN A 193 2.88 17.91 -17.44
C ASN A 193 1.98 19.02 -16.90
N PRO A 194 1.66 20.05 -17.70
CA PRO A 194 0.69 21.07 -17.28
C PRO A 194 -0.71 20.50 -17.16
N VAL A 195 -1.00 19.42 -17.87
CA VAL A 195 -2.27 18.69 -17.82
C VAL A 195 -2.02 17.36 -17.09
N ASP A 196 -2.76 17.12 -16.01
CA ASP A 196 -2.69 15.86 -15.28
C ASP A 196 -3.21 14.72 -16.16
N PRO A 197 -2.45 13.64 -16.38
CA PRO A 197 -2.84 12.56 -17.29
C PRO A 197 -3.96 11.67 -16.74
N ASP A 198 -4.22 11.68 -15.43
CA ASP A 198 -5.22 10.84 -14.80
C ASP A 198 -6.60 11.54 -14.78
N THR A 199 -6.63 12.88 -14.64
CA THR A 199 -7.86 13.68 -14.59
C THR A 199 -8.13 14.48 -15.86
N ASN A 200 -7.15 14.60 -16.75
CA ASN A 200 -7.15 15.46 -17.93
C ASN A 200 -7.46 16.95 -17.61
N THR A 201 -7.03 17.41 -16.45
CA THR A 201 -7.23 18.77 -15.94
C THR A 201 -5.94 19.57 -16.08
N HIS A 202 -6.01 20.79 -16.61
CA HIS A 202 -4.87 21.71 -16.62
C HIS A 202 -4.67 22.29 -15.21
N TYR A 203 -3.42 22.49 -14.79
CA TYR A 203 -3.13 22.91 -13.41
C TYR A 203 -3.75 24.26 -13.04
N SER A 204 -3.95 25.18 -14.00
CA SER A 204 -4.61 26.47 -13.75
C SER A 204 -6.11 26.33 -13.44
N ASP A 205 -6.74 25.24 -13.88
CA ASP A 205 -8.15 24.98 -13.73
C ASP A 205 -8.44 24.02 -12.56
N HIS A 206 -7.35 23.53 -11.93
CA HIS A 206 -7.44 22.57 -10.84
C HIS A 206 -7.86 23.24 -9.52
N GLN A 207 -8.82 22.61 -8.84
CA GLN A 207 -9.21 23.00 -7.48
C GLN A 207 -8.34 22.21 -6.49
N PHE A 208 -7.36 22.91 -5.91
CA PHE A 208 -6.45 22.30 -4.94
C PHE A 208 -7.17 21.94 -3.64
N THR A 209 -6.98 20.70 -3.20
CA THR A 209 -7.48 20.23 -1.90
C THR A 209 -6.74 20.96 -0.78
N ASN A 210 -5.43 21.15 -0.94
CA ASN A 210 -4.61 21.92 -0.04
C ASN A 210 -4.04 23.15 -0.78
N PRO A 211 -4.51 24.37 -0.45
CA PRO A 211 -4.10 25.60 -1.14
C PRO A 211 -2.59 25.90 -1.12
N ILE A 212 -1.84 25.34 -0.17
CA ILE A 212 -0.36 25.54 -0.10
C ILE A 212 0.35 24.95 -1.33
N TRP A 213 -0.27 23.99 -2.01
CA TRP A 213 0.28 23.33 -3.20
C TRP A 213 0.02 24.09 -4.50
N CYS A 214 -0.86 25.08 -4.46
CA CYS A 214 -1.11 25.94 -5.62
C CYS A 214 0.16 26.73 -5.97
N PRO A 215 0.69 26.62 -7.20
CA PRO A 215 1.80 27.43 -7.63
C PRO A 215 1.46 28.92 -7.56
N THR A 216 2.34 29.72 -7.01
CA THR A 216 2.17 31.18 -6.89
C THR A 216 2.59 31.94 -8.15
N LYS A 217 3.27 31.25 -9.06
CA LYS A 217 3.78 31.75 -10.35
C LYS A 217 3.32 30.84 -11.48
N SER A 218 3.30 31.38 -12.71
CA SER A 218 3.16 30.53 -13.86
C SER A 218 4.39 29.63 -13.99
N ILE A 219 4.15 28.33 -14.02
CA ILE A 219 5.18 27.31 -14.22
C ILE A 219 5.15 26.72 -15.63
N GLU A 220 4.28 27.25 -16.49
CA GLU A 220 3.95 26.69 -17.81
C GLU A 220 5.14 26.64 -18.78
N ASN A 221 6.03 27.64 -18.72
CA ASN A 221 7.23 27.68 -19.55
C ASN A 221 8.36 26.75 -19.07
N TYR A 222 8.16 26.08 -17.93
CA TYR A 222 9.18 25.29 -17.25
C TYR A 222 8.84 23.81 -17.14
N PHE A 223 7.77 23.36 -17.83
CA PHE A 223 7.47 21.94 -17.88
C PHE A 223 8.48 21.22 -18.77
N PRO A 224 9.56 20.67 -18.19
CA PRO A 224 10.56 20.00 -18.99
C PRO A 224 10.05 18.64 -19.47
N THR A 225 10.45 18.26 -20.69
CA THR A 225 10.09 16.98 -21.31
C THR A 225 11.33 16.17 -21.64
N ASN A 226 12.30 16.17 -20.75
CA ASN A 226 13.65 15.62 -21.00
C ASN A 226 13.90 14.26 -20.34
N THR A 227 12.86 13.62 -19.84
CA THR A 227 12.91 12.19 -19.51
C THR A 227 11.99 11.40 -20.45
N SER A 228 12.24 10.11 -20.61
CA SER A 228 11.26 9.24 -21.23
C SER A 228 9.99 9.30 -20.40
N CYS A 229 8.89 9.78 -20.97
CA CYS A 229 7.62 9.86 -20.26
C CYS A 229 7.17 8.45 -19.84
N SER A 230 7.21 8.15 -18.57
CA SER A 230 6.70 6.89 -18.04
C SER A 230 5.18 6.96 -17.97
N THR A 231 4.49 6.12 -18.70
CA THR A 231 3.03 5.96 -18.59
C THR A 231 2.62 5.20 -17.33
N TYR A 232 3.55 4.47 -16.72
CA TYR A 232 3.34 3.68 -15.51
C TYR A 232 4.42 3.98 -14.48
N SER A 233 4.06 4.02 -13.21
CA SER A 233 4.99 4.36 -12.12
C SER A 233 6.15 3.36 -11.94
N ALA A 234 5.97 2.11 -12.33
CA ALA A 234 7.00 1.08 -12.33
C ALA A 234 7.97 1.16 -13.52
N LYS A 235 7.63 1.92 -14.58
CA LYS A 235 8.48 2.02 -15.75
C LYS A 235 9.66 2.94 -15.48
N PHE A 236 10.82 2.55 -15.95
CA PHE A 236 12.04 3.35 -15.93
C PHE A 236 12.76 3.23 -17.26
N ASP A 237 13.62 4.18 -17.54
CA ASP A 237 14.54 4.17 -18.67
C ASP A 237 15.97 4.06 -18.16
N LEU A 238 16.74 3.08 -18.66
CA LEU A 238 18.11 2.88 -18.22
C LEU A 238 18.98 4.10 -18.54
N GLY A 239 18.79 4.74 -19.70
CA GLY A 239 19.52 5.94 -20.08
C GLY A 239 19.30 7.13 -19.15
N ASP A 240 18.11 7.25 -18.55
CA ASP A 240 17.85 8.26 -17.51
C ASP A 240 18.74 8.01 -16.29
N TYR A 241 18.87 6.76 -15.86
CA TYR A 241 19.74 6.38 -14.74
C TYR A 241 21.23 6.54 -15.06
N GLU A 242 21.64 6.19 -16.27
CA GLU A 242 23.05 6.34 -16.71
C GLU A 242 23.48 7.80 -16.80
N THR A 243 22.55 8.70 -17.10
CA THR A 243 22.83 10.13 -17.29
C THR A 243 22.60 10.99 -16.05
N THR A 244 22.18 10.41 -14.93
CA THR A 244 21.92 11.12 -13.67
C THR A 244 22.61 10.44 -12.48
N GLU A 245 22.76 11.18 -11.37
CA GLU A 245 23.44 10.68 -10.17
C GLU A 245 22.47 10.28 -9.05
N ILE A 246 21.39 11.02 -8.85
CA ILE A 246 20.49 10.88 -7.72
C ILE A 246 19.05 10.87 -8.24
N GLU A 247 18.24 9.92 -7.83
CA GLU A 247 16.81 9.99 -8.05
C GLU A 247 16.11 10.74 -6.91
N VAL A 248 15.30 11.75 -7.25
CA VAL A 248 14.38 12.39 -6.30
C VAL A 248 13.01 11.74 -6.46
N VAL A 249 12.68 10.89 -5.51
CA VAL A 249 11.49 10.05 -5.55
C VAL A 249 10.29 10.81 -5.05
N LEU A 250 9.31 11.07 -5.91
CA LEU A 250 8.05 11.72 -5.55
C LEU A 250 7.00 10.66 -5.20
N GLU A 251 6.77 10.41 -3.91
CA GLU A 251 5.80 9.43 -3.45
C GLU A 251 4.34 9.86 -3.68
N THR A 252 3.42 8.91 -3.51
CA THR A 252 1.98 9.15 -3.67
C THR A 252 1.44 10.01 -2.54
N LEU A 253 1.90 9.79 -1.31
CA LEU A 253 1.52 10.57 -0.15
C LEU A 253 2.67 11.48 0.29
N PHE A 254 2.36 12.72 0.61
CA PHE A 254 3.32 13.70 1.09
C PHE A 254 2.81 14.49 2.29
N ASP A 255 1.67 15.14 2.21
CA ASP A 255 1.00 15.90 3.28
C ASP A 255 0.01 15.05 4.09
N ASP A 256 0.41 13.83 4.37
CA ASP A 256 -0.33 12.83 5.12
C ASP A 256 0.47 12.37 6.34
N THR A 257 -0.16 11.69 7.25
CA THR A 257 0.48 11.05 8.40
C THR A 257 0.74 9.55 8.19
N ARG A 258 0.12 8.95 7.17
CA ARG A 258 0.26 7.54 6.84
C ARG A 258 1.60 7.23 6.21
N TRP A 259 2.20 6.13 6.63
CA TRP A 259 3.33 5.53 5.92
C TRP A 259 2.82 4.54 4.89
N HIS A 260 2.88 4.97 3.63
CA HIS A 260 2.48 4.17 2.48
C HIS A 260 3.51 4.38 1.36
N LEU A 261 4.60 3.62 1.44
CA LEU A 261 5.66 3.66 0.44
C LEU A 261 5.34 2.70 -0.70
N THR A 262 5.45 3.23 -1.90
CA THR A 262 5.08 2.52 -3.12
C THR A 262 6.32 1.97 -3.83
N GLU A 263 6.13 1.32 -4.96
CA GLU A 263 7.21 0.83 -5.82
C GLU A 263 8.19 1.93 -6.25
N LYS A 264 7.77 3.21 -6.17
CA LYS A 264 8.63 4.36 -6.55
C LYS A 264 9.85 4.46 -5.66
N SER A 265 9.68 4.27 -4.35
CA SER A 265 10.80 4.27 -3.39
C SER A 265 11.76 3.09 -3.62
N LEU A 266 11.27 1.98 -4.14
CA LEU A 266 12.05 0.77 -4.35
C LEU A 266 12.75 0.72 -5.71
N ARG A 267 12.29 1.52 -6.67
CA ARG A 267 12.89 1.62 -8.00
C ARG A 267 14.36 2.05 -7.97
N PRO A 268 14.78 3.14 -7.29
CA PRO A 268 16.19 3.51 -7.21
C PRO A 268 17.02 2.43 -6.49
N MET A 269 16.45 1.72 -5.52
CA MET A 269 17.13 0.60 -4.86
C MET A 269 17.41 -0.54 -5.85
N ALA A 270 16.42 -0.93 -6.64
CA ALA A 270 16.59 -1.94 -7.69
C ALA A 270 17.66 -1.53 -8.73
N MET A 271 17.79 -0.24 -8.99
CA MET A 271 18.73 0.33 -9.95
C MET A 271 20.10 0.69 -9.35
N ALA A 272 20.36 0.46 -8.07
CA ALA A 272 21.56 0.95 -7.37
C ALA A 272 21.79 2.46 -7.55
N GLN A 273 20.72 3.25 -7.49
CA GLN A 273 20.77 4.70 -7.60
C GLN A 273 20.65 5.34 -6.22
N PRO A 274 21.53 6.28 -5.85
CA PRO A 274 21.29 7.14 -4.71
C PRO A 274 19.97 7.89 -4.85
N PHE A 275 19.26 8.14 -3.74
CA PHE A 275 17.96 8.79 -3.81
C PHE A 275 17.69 9.78 -2.68
N ILE A 276 16.85 10.77 -2.95
CA ILE A 276 16.20 11.65 -1.98
C ILE A 276 14.71 11.31 -2.01
N LEU A 277 14.14 10.99 -0.85
CA LEU A 277 12.75 10.59 -0.75
C LEU A 277 11.85 11.78 -0.41
N VAL A 278 10.92 12.09 -1.29
CA VAL A 278 9.88 13.11 -1.09
C VAL A 278 8.58 12.38 -0.74
N GLY A 279 8.43 12.08 0.55
CA GLY A 279 7.30 11.34 1.11
C GLY A 279 6.81 11.95 2.43
N THR A 280 5.90 11.27 3.10
CA THR A 280 5.43 11.67 4.44
C THR A 280 6.56 11.63 5.46
N ALA A 281 6.44 12.42 6.52
CA ALA A 281 7.43 12.41 7.61
C ALA A 281 7.58 10.99 8.19
N GLY A 282 8.84 10.58 8.44
CA GLY A 282 9.17 9.24 8.94
C GLY A 282 9.32 8.16 7.86
N SER A 283 9.19 8.51 6.58
CA SER A 283 9.33 7.56 5.47
C SER A 283 10.73 6.91 5.38
N LEU A 284 11.78 7.65 5.72
CA LEU A 284 13.14 7.09 5.76
C LEU A 284 13.33 6.14 6.96
N GLU A 285 12.71 6.42 8.09
CA GLU A 285 12.70 5.50 9.23
C GLU A 285 11.98 4.20 8.88
N TYR A 286 10.86 4.30 8.15
CA TYR A 286 10.15 3.15 7.64
C TYR A 286 11.04 2.27 6.74
N LEU A 287 11.79 2.86 5.78
CA LEU A 287 12.73 2.12 4.95
C LEU A 287 13.83 1.43 5.79
N ARG A 288 14.39 2.16 6.78
CA ARG A 288 15.40 1.59 7.69
C ARG A 288 14.86 0.40 8.49
N SER A 289 13.58 0.41 8.87
CA SER A 289 12.96 -0.71 9.58
C SER A 289 12.92 -2.02 8.78
N TYR A 290 13.02 -1.91 7.44
CA TYR A 290 13.16 -3.07 6.54
C TYR A 290 14.60 -3.37 6.11
N GLY A 291 15.59 -2.77 6.77
CA GLY A 291 17.01 -3.07 6.55
C GLY A 291 17.69 -2.25 5.45
N PHE A 292 16.99 -1.32 4.80
CA PHE A 292 17.61 -0.41 3.84
C PHE A 292 18.44 0.65 4.54
N LYS A 293 19.51 1.09 3.90
CA LYS A 293 20.31 2.23 4.33
C LYS A 293 19.82 3.50 3.66
N THR A 294 19.87 4.60 4.38
CA THR A 294 19.58 5.94 3.87
C THR A 294 20.86 6.79 3.82
N PHE A 295 20.79 8.02 3.36
CA PHE A 295 21.96 8.79 2.98
C PHE A 295 22.35 9.87 4.00
N ASP A 296 22.01 9.70 5.28
CA ASP A 296 22.25 10.65 6.37
C ASP A 296 23.74 11.00 6.61
N THR A 297 24.65 10.10 6.20
CA THR A 297 26.10 10.34 6.22
C THR A 297 26.62 11.16 5.03
N VAL A 298 25.79 11.32 4.00
CA VAL A 298 26.15 12.00 2.75
C VAL A 298 25.53 13.40 2.69
N TRP A 299 24.23 13.51 2.93
CA TRP A 299 23.47 14.75 3.06
C TRP A 299 22.52 14.70 4.24
N SER A 300 22.03 15.86 4.68
CA SER A 300 21.10 15.91 5.81
C SER A 300 19.75 15.28 5.46
N GLU A 301 19.28 14.36 6.29
CA GLU A 301 17.94 13.77 6.21
C GLU A 301 17.00 14.32 7.31
N ALA A 302 17.35 15.45 7.92
CA ALA A 302 16.54 16.07 8.97
C ALA A 302 15.12 16.43 8.52
N TYR A 303 14.90 16.60 7.22
CA TYR A 303 13.59 16.87 6.64
C TYR A 303 12.57 15.76 6.93
N ASP A 304 13.02 14.52 7.05
CA ASP A 304 12.13 13.37 7.30
C ASP A 304 11.41 13.45 8.65
N ARG A 305 11.90 14.27 9.57
CA ARG A 305 11.28 14.50 10.90
C ARG A 305 10.35 15.71 10.93
N ILE A 306 10.27 16.47 9.84
CA ILE A 306 9.47 17.69 9.78
C ILE A 306 8.04 17.33 9.39
N THR A 307 7.10 17.58 10.29
CA THR A 307 5.68 17.29 10.09
C THR A 307 4.99 18.32 9.20
N ASP A 308 5.44 19.60 9.22
CA ASP A 308 4.95 20.61 8.29
C ASP A 308 5.37 20.27 6.86
N PRO A 309 4.43 20.00 5.94
CA PRO A 309 4.76 19.53 4.62
C PRO A 309 5.35 20.63 3.73
N GLY A 310 4.98 21.90 3.92
CA GLY A 310 5.54 23.04 3.18
C GLY A 310 7.02 23.20 3.50
N LEU A 311 7.34 23.28 4.80
CA LEU A 311 8.72 23.37 5.27
C LEU A 311 9.56 22.15 4.87
N ARG A 312 8.97 20.94 4.95
CA ARG A 312 9.67 19.71 4.54
C ARG A 312 10.06 19.77 3.06
N LEU A 313 9.16 20.25 2.20
CA LEU A 313 9.41 20.37 0.76
C LEU A 313 10.51 21.40 0.46
N GLU A 314 10.49 22.54 1.14
CA GLU A 314 11.54 23.56 1.04
C GLU A 314 12.91 23.06 1.49
N LEU A 315 12.97 22.31 2.60
CA LEU A 315 14.22 21.71 3.07
C LEU A 315 14.79 20.70 2.07
N ILE A 316 13.94 19.91 1.42
CA ILE A 316 14.36 18.98 0.37
C ILE A 316 14.96 19.75 -0.81
N ALA A 317 14.31 20.82 -1.29
CA ALA A 317 14.85 21.68 -2.34
C ALA A 317 16.19 22.31 -1.93
N GLY A 318 16.32 22.73 -0.66
CA GLY A 318 17.57 23.26 -0.10
C GLY A 318 18.71 22.24 -0.09
N ILE A 319 18.42 20.98 0.24
CA ILE A 319 19.39 19.87 0.16
C ILE A 319 19.82 19.65 -1.28
N MET A 320 18.88 19.60 -2.22
CA MET A 320 19.20 19.50 -3.65
C MET A 320 20.10 20.65 -4.12
N LYS A 321 19.82 21.88 -3.66
CA LYS A 321 20.69 23.04 -3.97
C LYS A 321 22.08 22.87 -3.41
N THR A 322 22.22 22.41 -2.18
CA THR A 322 23.53 22.14 -1.57
C THR A 322 24.32 21.11 -2.40
N ILE A 323 23.67 20.02 -2.80
CA ILE A 323 24.30 18.97 -3.62
C ILE A 323 24.71 19.52 -5.00
N ALA A 324 23.85 20.29 -5.64
CA ALA A 324 24.13 20.87 -6.97
C ALA A 324 25.32 21.85 -6.95
N THR A 325 25.61 22.46 -5.78
CA THR A 325 26.69 23.43 -5.60
C THR A 325 27.98 22.84 -5.00
N TRP A 326 28.06 21.54 -4.81
CA TRP A 326 29.31 20.91 -4.37
C TRP A 326 30.45 21.18 -5.36
N ASP A 327 31.61 21.48 -4.84
CA ASP A 327 32.83 21.50 -5.65
C ASP A 327 33.18 20.10 -6.16
N PRO A 328 33.99 19.98 -7.21
CA PRO A 328 34.26 18.68 -7.84
C PRO A 328 34.84 17.62 -6.89
N VAL A 329 35.67 18.02 -5.93
CA VAL A 329 36.31 17.08 -4.97
C VAL A 329 35.27 16.57 -3.99
N THR A 330 34.56 17.47 -3.33
CA THR A 330 33.47 17.14 -2.41
C THR A 330 32.41 16.25 -3.11
N ARG A 331 32.04 16.60 -4.35
CA ARG A 331 31.08 15.84 -5.13
C ARG A 331 31.57 14.41 -5.37
N GLN A 332 32.81 14.24 -5.79
CA GLN A 332 33.38 12.92 -6.05
C GLN A 332 33.36 12.04 -4.78
N GLU A 333 33.82 12.59 -3.64
CA GLU A 333 33.85 11.86 -2.37
C GLU A 333 32.45 11.50 -1.88
N LYS A 334 31.52 12.45 -1.91
CA LYS A 334 30.13 12.24 -1.46
C LYS A 334 29.37 11.27 -2.35
N MET A 335 29.52 11.36 -3.66
CA MET A 335 28.89 10.45 -4.59
C MET A 335 29.43 9.02 -4.51
N GLN A 336 30.74 8.87 -4.21
CA GLN A 336 31.31 7.57 -3.95
C GLN A 336 30.70 6.92 -2.68
N GLN A 337 30.52 7.69 -1.62
CA GLN A 337 29.84 7.23 -0.39
C GLN A 337 28.38 6.87 -0.68
N ALA A 338 27.66 7.72 -1.41
CA ALA A 338 26.27 7.48 -1.79
C ALA A 338 26.11 6.22 -2.64
N GLN A 339 27.03 5.99 -3.60
CA GLN A 339 26.99 4.81 -4.43
C GLN A 339 27.18 3.52 -3.63
N ALA A 340 28.08 3.51 -2.64
CA ALA A 340 28.27 2.35 -1.76
C ALA A 340 27.00 2.00 -0.97
N ILE A 341 26.21 3.01 -0.56
CA ILE A 341 24.91 2.81 0.07
C ILE A 341 23.89 2.25 -0.94
N ALA A 342 23.85 2.81 -2.13
CA ALA A 342 22.94 2.38 -3.20
C ALA A 342 23.21 0.93 -3.63
N ASP A 343 24.48 0.54 -3.74
CA ASP A 343 24.89 -0.83 -4.08
C ASP A 343 24.48 -1.81 -2.98
N PHE A 344 24.64 -1.43 -1.71
CA PHE A 344 24.13 -2.21 -0.58
C PHE A 344 22.60 -2.38 -0.68
N ASN A 345 21.86 -1.31 -0.95
CA ASN A 345 20.42 -1.35 -1.05
C ASN A 345 19.94 -2.24 -2.20
N LYS A 346 20.63 -2.25 -3.34
CA LYS A 346 20.34 -3.18 -4.44
C LYS A 346 20.57 -4.62 -4.03
N GLN A 347 21.68 -4.91 -3.39
CA GLN A 347 21.98 -6.26 -2.91
C GLN A 347 20.94 -6.71 -1.88
N HIS A 348 20.55 -5.82 -0.96
CA HIS A 348 19.53 -6.10 0.04
C HIS A 348 18.16 -6.33 -0.61
N PHE A 349 17.73 -5.45 -1.53
CA PHE A 349 16.45 -5.57 -2.23
C PHE A 349 16.28 -6.91 -2.94
N PHE A 350 17.32 -7.42 -3.59
CA PHE A 350 17.29 -8.71 -4.28
C PHE A 350 17.72 -9.90 -3.41
N SER A 351 17.96 -9.69 -2.12
CA SER A 351 18.36 -10.78 -1.21
C SER A 351 17.17 -11.69 -0.85
N SER A 352 17.47 -12.96 -0.56
CA SER A 352 16.47 -13.85 0.03
C SER A 352 15.98 -13.35 1.39
N GLY A 353 16.86 -12.71 2.17
CA GLY A 353 16.53 -12.19 3.48
C GLY A 353 15.46 -11.10 3.47
N PHE A 354 15.50 -10.18 2.51
CA PHE A 354 14.44 -9.18 2.36
C PHE A 354 13.10 -9.83 1.96
N PHE A 355 13.13 -10.76 1.01
CA PHE A 355 11.94 -11.50 0.62
C PHE A 355 11.35 -12.31 1.78
N GLU A 356 12.18 -13.02 2.53
CA GLU A 356 11.77 -13.81 3.69
C GLU A 356 11.17 -12.93 4.80
N LEU A 357 11.71 -11.71 4.99
CA LEU A 357 11.15 -10.73 5.93
C LEU A 357 9.72 -10.36 5.55
N LEU A 358 9.48 -9.98 4.28
CA LEU A 358 8.13 -9.62 3.79
C LEU A 358 7.17 -10.80 3.88
N GLN A 359 7.62 -11.99 3.52
CA GLN A 359 6.82 -13.21 3.55
C GLN A 359 6.44 -13.59 4.98
N THR A 360 7.39 -13.50 5.90
CA THR A 360 7.18 -13.81 7.32
C THR A 360 6.22 -12.81 7.96
N GLU A 361 6.39 -11.50 7.69
CA GLU A 361 5.49 -10.46 8.17
C GLU A 361 4.04 -10.71 7.70
N LEU A 362 3.86 -10.94 6.40
CA LEU A 362 2.55 -11.24 5.82
C LEU A 362 1.92 -12.47 6.48
N GLN A 363 2.69 -13.57 6.60
CA GLN A 363 2.20 -14.81 7.18
C GLN A 363 1.80 -14.63 8.64
N GLN A 364 2.65 -13.99 9.46
CA GLN A 364 2.37 -13.76 10.88
C GLN A 364 1.14 -12.87 11.09
N ASN A 365 1.03 -11.80 10.31
CA ASN A 365 -0.11 -10.88 10.42
C ASN A 365 -1.44 -11.52 10.01
N ILE A 366 -1.43 -12.36 8.97
CA ILE A 366 -2.61 -13.17 8.60
C ILE A 366 -2.96 -14.15 9.72
N GLU A 367 -1.97 -14.85 10.27
CA GLU A 367 -2.17 -15.83 11.34
C GLU A 367 -2.79 -15.19 12.58
N LEU A 368 -2.25 -14.07 13.03
CA LEU A 368 -2.78 -13.32 14.17
C LEU A 368 -4.22 -12.84 13.90
N SER A 369 -4.46 -12.27 12.73
CA SER A 369 -5.78 -11.74 12.37
C SER A 369 -6.84 -12.81 12.24
N LEU A 370 -6.52 -13.95 11.64
CA LEU A 370 -7.47 -15.07 11.54
C LEU A 370 -7.71 -15.74 12.91
N THR A 371 -6.69 -15.78 13.76
CA THR A 371 -6.86 -16.25 15.15
C THR A 371 -7.77 -15.34 15.93
N GLU A 372 -7.57 -14.02 15.84
CA GLU A 372 -8.45 -13.03 16.46
C GLU A 372 -9.88 -13.12 15.93
N LEU A 373 -10.05 -13.27 14.61
CA LEU A 373 -11.35 -13.45 13.98
C LEU A 373 -12.08 -14.69 14.53
N ARG A 374 -11.36 -15.80 14.67
CA ARG A 374 -11.91 -17.04 15.22
C ARG A 374 -12.36 -16.84 16.68
N LEU A 375 -11.55 -16.15 17.49
CA LEU A 375 -11.91 -15.83 18.87
C LEU A 375 -13.13 -14.90 18.95
N LYS A 376 -13.20 -13.89 18.08
CA LYS A 376 -14.33 -12.98 17.97
C LYS A 376 -15.62 -13.73 17.61
N GLN A 377 -15.58 -14.59 16.61
CA GLN A 377 -16.70 -15.43 16.21
C GLN A 377 -17.13 -16.35 17.37
N THR A 378 -16.17 -17.00 18.01
CA THR A 378 -16.45 -17.90 19.14
C THR A 378 -17.12 -17.15 20.29
N LYS A 379 -16.64 -15.95 20.67
CA LYS A 379 -17.27 -15.12 21.71
C LYS A 379 -18.69 -14.70 21.34
N LYS A 380 -18.91 -14.32 20.10
CA LYS A 380 -20.24 -13.92 19.63
C LYS A 380 -21.23 -15.09 19.70
N TRP A 381 -20.82 -16.28 19.28
CA TRP A 381 -21.65 -17.48 19.32
C TRP A 381 -21.93 -17.98 20.76
N ILE A 382 -21.01 -17.76 21.69
CA ILE A 382 -21.19 -18.14 23.09
C ILE A 382 -22.03 -17.12 23.89
N GLY A 383 -21.95 -15.85 23.51
CA GLY A 383 -22.79 -14.78 24.09
C GLY A 383 -24.26 -14.90 23.72
N PHE A 384 -24.60 -15.76 22.78
CA PHE A 384 -25.98 -16.21 22.59
C PHE A 384 -26.35 -17.19 23.75
N ASP A 385 -27.24 -16.75 24.63
CA ASP A 385 -27.75 -17.49 25.76
C ASP A 385 -28.04 -18.95 25.37
N PRO A 386 -27.51 -19.95 26.09
CA PRO A 386 -27.90 -21.34 25.91
C PRO A 386 -29.42 -21.60 26.06
N ALA A 387 -30.16 -20.72 26.72
CA ALA A 387 -31.63 -20.72 26.71
C ALA A 387 -32.22 -20.35 25.33
N CYS A 388 -31.42 -19.73 24.46
CA CYS A 388 -31.74 -19.52 23.05
C CYS A 388 -31.21 -20.65 22.16
N ASN A 389 -31.12 -21.89 22.65
CA ASN A 389 -30.85 -23.06 21.80
C ASN A 389 -31.79 -23.12 20.59
N ASN A 390 -32.95 -22.52 20.66
CA ASN A 390 -33.86 -22.33 19.54
C ASN A 390 -33.26 -21.48 18.40
N HIS A 391 -32.34 -20.56 18.67
CA HIS A 391 -31.70 -19.76 17.59
C HIS A 391 -30.58 -20.51 16.90
N LEU A 392 -29.76 -21.28 17.62
CA LEU A 392 -28.73 -22.14 17.00
C LEU A 392 -29.36 -23.30 16.25
N ASP A 393 -30.45 -23.87 16.78
CA ASP A 393 -31.24 -24.88 16.05
C ASP A 393 -31.93 -24.27 14.83
N VAL A 394 -32.43 -23.05 14.90
CA VAL A 394 -33.04 -22.33 13.78
C VAL A 394 -31.97 -21.96 12.72
N ILE A 395 -30.76 -21.56 13.13
CA ILE A 395 -29.65 -21.34 12.20
C ILE A 395 -29.22 -22.70 11.62
N GLY A 396 -29.08 -23.74 12.41
CA GLY A 396 -28.73 -25.09 11.98
C GLY A 396 -29.83 -25.73 11.10
N GLU A 397 -31.11 -25.55 11.44
CA GLU A 397 -32.23 -26.03 10.62
C GLU A 397 -32.40 -25.23 9.33
N ARG A 398 -32.22 -23.91 9.36
CA ARG A 398 -32.26 -23.04 8.18
C ARG A 398 -31.04 -23.24 7.25
N LEU A 399 -29.88 -23.60 7.82
CA LEU A 399 -28.67 -23.93 7.08
C LEU A 399 -28.66 -25.40 6.62
N ASN A 400 -29.71 -26.18 6.93
CA ASN A 400 -29.82 -27.60 6.60
C ASN A 400 -28.65 -28.47 7.13
N THR A 401 -27.97 -28.01 8.18
CA THR A 401 -26.80 -28.66 8.76
C THR A 401 -26.86 -28.66 10.27
N LYS A 402 -26.99 -29.84 10.82
CA LYS A 402 -26.72 -30.06 12.25
C LYS A 402 -25.22 -30.13 12.44
N LEU A 403 -24.62 -29.07 12.97
CA LEU A 403 -23.26 -29.18 13.51
C LEU A 403 -23.30 -30.25 14.61
N THR A 404 -22.52 -31.28 14.45
CA THR A 404 -22.46 -32.34 15.45
C THR A 404 -21.83 -31.80 16.74
N ALA A 405 -22.19 -32.35 17.89
CA ALA A 405 -21.60 -32.01 19.18
C ALA A 405 -20.06 -32.07 19.14
N ALA A 406 -19.49 -32.95 18.31
CA ALA A 406 -18.05 -33.05 18.10
C ALA A 406 -17.44 -31.82 17.39
N GLN A 407 -18.20 -31.10 16.58
CA GLN A 407 -17.75 -29.85 15.94
C GLN A 407 -17.90 -28.62 16.85
N TRP A 408 -18.86 -28.64 17.79
CA TRP A 408 -19.11 -27.58 18.75
C TRP A 408 -18.23 -27.67 20.00
N LEU A 409 -17.94 -28.89 20.47
CA LEU A 409 -17.20 -29.11 21.72
C LEU A 409 -15.83 -28.41 21.76
N PRO A 410 -15.00 -28.47 20.72
CA PRO A 410 -13.72 -27.79 20.69
C PRO A 410 -13.86 -26.27 20.78
N LEU A 411 -14.87 -25.68 20.11
CA LEU A 411 -15.12 -24.24 20.11
C LEU A 411 -15.60 -23.74 21.49
N VAL A 412 -16.48 -24.51 22.12
CA VAL A 412 -16.99 -24.22 23.49
C VAL A 412 -15.88 -24.39 24.52
N GLN A 413 -14.98 -25.36 24.36
CA GLN A 413 -13.87 -25.56 25.29
C GLN A 413 -12.84 -24.43 25.17
N LEU A 414 -12.49 -24.04 23.96
CA LEU A 414 -11.56 -22.92 23.71
C LEU A 414 -12.06 -21.62 24.33
N ALA A 415 -13.35 -21.36 24.25
CA ALA A 415 -13.96 -20.19 24.84
C ALA A 415 -14.04 -20.23 26.36
N ARG A 416 -14.27 -21.40 26.96
CA ARG A 416 -14.23 -21.58 28.41
C ARG A 416 -12.84 -21.37 29.00
N ASP A 417 -11.83 -21.80 28.28
CA ASP A 417 -10.43 -21.68 28.71
C ASP A 417 -9.96 -20.22 28.61
N PHE A 418 -10.47 -19.46 27.63
CA PHE A 418 -10.17 -18.04 27.46
C PHE A 418 -10.86 -17.14 28.50
N VAL A 419 -12.07 -17.49 28.95
CA VAL A 419 -12.79 -16.72 30.01
C VAL A 419 -12.17 -16.95 31.39
N LYS A 420 -11.35 -17.99 31.55
CA LYS A 420 -10.66 -18.31 32.82
C LYS A 420 -9.23 -17.76 32.88
N SER A 421 -8.68 -17.28 31.77
CA SER A 421 -7.38 -16.60 31.68
C SER A 421 -7.55 -15.09 31.71
#